data_877b8ff748cc0302bf186ee5c650d791
#
_entry.id   877b8ff748cc0302bf186ee5c650d791
#
_cell.length_a   1.000
_cell.length_b   1.000
_cell.length_c   1.000
_cell.angle_alpha   90.00
_cell.angle_beta   90.00
_cell.angle_gamma   90.00
#
_symmetry.space_group_name_H-M   'P 1'
#
loop_
_entity.id
_entity.type
_entity.pdbx_description
1 polymer ?
#
loop_
_entity_poly.entity_id
_entity_poly.type
_entity_poly.pdbx_seq_one_letter_code
_entity_poly.pdbx_strand_id
1 'polypeptide(L)'
;MKHSRQKEKQQTFQYNSCITALYADEDGNICEADGVKALGCIGEAHVPLAPEDLIPLPDSADLMFLPAHYAVGQKGDGSIKILGGMAVAAILPQGYTRTHLPGFHQEDGAALLPLYGYTAVAVYRGKLHVAAIYTDENKKWDPVNYNGRELKKLVRRTMKELPNNRIVEQVGNCSLNYHCLTAQNLFYRRWECGVPTSPVCNANCLGCISLQSSECCPSPQERIRFSPTADEIAEVGIYHLSIAPDGIISFGQGCEGEPSLAADRIAEGIRKIRAVTARGQINMNSNAGFPEGIKKIVDAGLDSLRVSIISARDESYDAYYRASYPLSNVKESLRYALDHGVYVSLNLLHFPGFTDRAEELAAWRGFFRALPVQ
;
A
#
# COMPACT_ATOMS: atom_id res chain seq x y z
N MET A 1 35.66 58.96 20.90
CA MET A 1 34.73 58.18 20.10
C MET A 1 34.87 56.72 20.47
N LYS A 2 33.95 56.20 21.30
CA LYS A 2 33.97 54.83 21.81
C LYS A 2 33.05 53.99 20.93
N HIS A 3 33.58 53.01 20.20
CA HIS A 3 32.83 52.00 19.48
C HIS A 3 32.31 50.93 20.47
N SER A 4 31.03 50.91 20.70
CA SER A 4 30.37 49.85 21.45
C SER A 4 30.11 48.67 20.46
N ARG A 5 30.82 47.59 20.64
CA ARG A 5 30.51 46.30 20.00
C ARG A 5 29.33 45.67 20.74
N GLN A 6 28.16 45.66 20.14
CA GLN A 6 27.07 44.79 20.55
C GLN A 6 27.48 43.34 20.28
N LYS A 7 27.62 42.57 21.33
CA LYS A 7 27.71 41.10 21.24
C LYS A 7 26.31 40.58 21.01
N GLU A 8 26.02 40.13 19.79
CA GLU A 8 24.89 39.24 19.51
C GLU A 8 25.09 37.98 20.36
N LYS A 9 24.21 37.77 21.33
CA LYS A 9 24.07 36.50 22.01
C LYS A 9 23.43 35.52 21.01
N GLN A 10 24.22 34.64 20.41
CA GLN A 10 23.73 33.41 19.82
C GLN A 10 23.08 32.60 20.94
N GLN A 11 21.76 32.62 20.99
CA GLN A 11 20.97 31.63 21.73
C GLN A 11 21.15 30.32 21.00
N THR A 12 22.03 29.47 21.49
CA THR A 12 22.06 28.03 21.17
C THR A 12 20.78 27.43 21.76
N PHE A 13 19.75 27.23 20.90
CA PHE A 13 18.63 26.41 21.26
C PHE A 13 19.16 24.99 21.50
N GLN A 14 19.28 24.59 22.76
CA GLN A 14 19.41 23.18 23.10
C GLN A 14 18.07 22.50 22.72
N TYR A 15 18.02 21.90 21.53
CA TYR A 15 16.91 21.05 21.18
C TYR A 15 16.81 19.91 22.18
N ASN A 16 15.69 19.85 22.87
CA ASN A 16 15.37 18.81 23.81
C ASN A 16 15.49 17.46 23.08
N SER A 17 16.24 16.51 23.62
CA SER A 17 16.39 15.16 23.06
C SER A 17 15.12 14.32 23.22
N CYS A 18 14.07 14.91 23.79
CA CYS A 18 12.77 14.29 23.98
C CYS A 18 12.02 14.16 22.64
N ILE A 19 11.43 13.00 22.39
CA ILE A 19 10.49 12.79 21.30
C ILE A 19 9.12 13.22 21.83
N THR A 20 8.64 14.38 21.32
CA THR A 20 7.45 15.04 21.87
C THR A 20 6.19 14.59 21.15
N ALA A 21 5.14 14.31 21.91
CA ALA A 21 3.83 13.93 21.38
C ALA A 21 3.15 15.13 20.68
N LEU A 22 2.34 14.79 19.66
CA LEU A 22 1.52 15.73 18.90
C LEU A 22 0.04 15.42 19.07
N TYR A 23 -0.78 16.47 18.94
CA TYR A 23 -2.24 16.34 18.80
C TYR A 23 -2.77 17.43 17.86
N ALA A 24 -3.94 17.22 17.26
CA ALA A 24 -4.67 18.25 16.54
C ALA A 24 -5.75 18.84 17.45
N ASP A 25 -5.81 20.16 17.54
CA ASP A 25 -6.87 20.88 18.25
C ASP A 25 -8.22 20.83 17.49
N GLU A 26 -9.25 21.51 18.03
CA GLU A 26 -10.60 21.55 17.43
C GLU A 26 -10.63 22.26 16.06
N ASP A 27 -9.67 23.15 15.81
CA ASP A 27 -9.52 23.88 14.54
C ASP A 27 -8.65 23.10 13.51
N GLY A 28 -8.11 21.93 13.91
CA GLY A 28 -7.24 21.10 13.09
C GLY A 28 -5.77 21.54 13.07
N ASN A 29 -5.37 22.47 13.95
CA ASN A 29 -3.97 22.84 14.07
C ASN A 29 -3.18 21.75 14.81
N ILE A 30 -1.97 21.45 14.32
CA ILE A 30 -1.08 20.48 14.96
C ILE A 30 -0.32 21.18 16.08
N CYS A 31 -0.49 20.68 17.30
CA CYS A 31 0.09 21.21 18.53
C CYS A 31 1.08 20.21 19.15
N GLU A 32 2.16 20.75 19.73
CA GLU A 32 3.10 19.96 20.54
C GLU A 32 2.60 19.84 21.98
N ALA A 33 2.69 18.64 22.56
CA ALA A 33 2.37 18.40 23.96
C ALA A 33 3.65 18.52 24.81
N ASP A 34 3.96 19.73 25.27
CA ASP A 34 5.18 20.01 26.03
C ASP A 34 5.37 19.08 27.23
N GLY A 35 6.56 18.48 27.30
CA GLY A 35 6.93 17.58 28.40
C GLY A 35 6.26 16.19 28.33
N VAL A 36 5.54 15.87 27.26
CA VAL A 36 4.89 14.57 27.05
C VAL A 36 5.60 13.81 25.94
N LYS A 37 6.05 12.59 26.23
CA LYS A 37 6.70 11.72 25.24
C LYS A 37 5.68 11.14 24.27
N ALA A 38 6.05 11.07 23.00
CA ALA A 38 5.23 10.44 21.98
C ALA A 38 5.14 8.92 22.17
N LEU A 39 3.94 8.40 22.00
CA LEU A 39 3.64 6.97 21.97
C LEU A 39 3.22 6.56 20.56
N GLY A 40 3.70 5.39 20.15
CA GLY A 40 3.14 4.64 19.03
C GLY A 40 2.33 3.44 19.51
N CYS A 41 1.65 2.74 18.61
CA CYS A 41 1.01 1.45 18.86
C CYS A 41 1.65 0.34 18.05
N ILE A 42 1.91 -0.79 18.72
CA ILE A 42 2.22 -2.09 18.10
C ILE A 42 1.18 -3.08 18.57
N GLY A 43 0.30 -3.53 17.67
CA GLY A 43 -0.91 -4.24 18.05
C GLY A 43 -1.79 -3.37 18.94
N GLU A 44 -2.12 -3.83 20.16
CA GLU A 44 -2.91 -3.10 21.14
C GLU A 44 -2.03 -2.34 22.17
N ALA A 45 -0.71 -2.50 22.12
CA ALA A 45 0.21 -1.93 23.09
C ALA A 45 0.65 -0.52 22.72
N HIS A 46 0.48 0.44 23.63
CA HIS A 46 1.13 1.74 23.54
C HIS A 46 2.61 1.62 23.96
N VAL A 47 3.50 2.00 23.07
CA VAL A 47 4.96 1.94 23.29
C VAL A 47 5.60 3.32 23.08
N PRO A 48 6.54 3.76 23.96
CA PRO A 48 7.28 4.98 23.72
C PRO A 48 8.11 4.89 22.44
N LEU A 49 8.02 5.93 21.61
CA LEU A 49 8.86 6.00 20.40
C LEU A 49 10.33 6.30 20.81
N ALA A 50 11.25 5.60 20.16
CA ALA A 50 12.69 5.78 20.32
C ALA A 50 13.31 6.45 19.05
N PRO A 51 14.49 7.10 19.16
CA PRO A 51 15.13 7.73 18.01
C PRO A 51 15.35 6.80 16.82
N GLU A 52 15.61 5.51 17.06
CA GLU A 52 15.80 4.45 16.06
C GLU A 52 14.52 4.08 15.32
N ASP A 53 13.34 4.38 15.86
CA ASP A 53 12.06 4.16 15.22
C ASP A 53 11.71 5.24 14.18
N LEU A 54 12.44 6.37 14.21
CA LEU A 54 12.04 7.61 13.57
C LEU A 54 12.92 7.97 12.38
N ILE A 55 12.26 8.38 11.30
CA ILE A 55 12.88 9.10 10.19
C ILE A 55 12.25 10.49 10.05
N PRO A 56 12.95 11.47 9.46
CA PRO A 56 12.32 12.73 9.10
C PRO A 56 11.05 12.51 8.29
N LEU A 57 10.00 13.31 8.55
CA LEU A 57 8.77 13.28 7.77
C LEU A 57 9.11 13.47 6.28
N PRO A 58 8.77 12.52 5.39
CA PRO A 58 8.98 12.70 3.95
C PRO A 58 8.19 13.90 3.41
N ASP A 59 8.79 14.68 2.50
CA ASP A 59 8.18 15.90 1.93
C ASP A 59 6.81 15.66 1.28
N SER A 60 6.55 14.43 0.87
CA SER A 60 5.33 14.01 0.18
C SER A 60 4.40 13.16 1.03
N ALA A 61 4.62 13.11 2.34
CA ALA A 61 3.70 12.49 3.27
C ALA A 61 2.52 13.42 3.53
N ASP A 62 1.30 12.87 3.53
CA ASP A 62 0.10 13.59 3.92
C ASP A 62 -0.10 13.47 5.44
N LEU A 63 -0.32 14.61 6.10
CA LEU A 63 -0.70 14.65 7.50
C LEU A 63 -2.22 14.73 7.65
N MET A 64 -2.75 14.01 8.63
CA MET A 64 -4.17 14.02 8.97
C MET A 64 -4.38 13.85 10.47
N PHE A 65 -5.54 14.24 10.98
CA PHE A 65 -6.00 13.88 12.31
C PHE A 65 -7.07 12.78 12.23
N LEU A 66 -7.18 12.02 13.31
CA LEU A 66 -8.08 10.87 13.39
C LEU A 66 -9.34 11.25 14.17
N PRO A 67 -10.52 11.40 13.52
CA PRO A 67 -11.75 11.83 14.19
C PRO A 67 -12.15 10.88 15.31
N ALA A 68 -12.51 11.43 16.49
CA ALA A 68 -12.89 10.70 17.70
C ALA A 68 -11.82 9.71 18.23
N HIS A 69 -10.55 9.92 17.84
CA HIS A 69 -9.39 9.19 18.36
C HIS A 69 -8.43 10.22 18.98
N TYR A 70 -8.45 10.32 20.30
CA TYR A 70 -7.67 11.31 21.05
C TYR A 70 -6.22 10.87 21.20
N ALA A 71 -5.29 11.77 20.93
CA ALA A 71 -3.86 11.51 21.08
C ALA A 71 -3.50 11.11 22.52
N VAL A 72 -2.58 10.17 22.67
CA VAL A 72 -2.02 9.80 23.97
C VAL A 72 -0.52 10.02 23.98
N GLY A 73 0.01 10.28 25.18
CA GLY A 73 1.44 10.43 25.38
C GLY A 73 1.84 9.99 26.79
N GLN A 74 3.14 9.80 27.03
CA GLN A 74 3.68 9.36 28.30
C GLN A 74 4.26 10.55 29.10
N LYS A 75 3.83 10.69 30.33
CA LYS A 75 4.41 11.64 31.28
C LYS A 75 5.76 11.17 31.81
N GLY A 76 6.47 12.08 32.50
CA GLY A 76 7.76 11.79 33.13
C GLY A 76 7.71 10.69 34.20
N ASP A 77 6.56 10.46 34.82
CA ASP A 77 6.31 9.40 35.82
C ASP A 77 5.98 8.05 35.18
N GLY A 78 5.96 7.97 33.85
CA GLY A 78 5.62 6.77 33.09
C GLY A 78 4.12 6.58 32.83
N SER A 79 3.24 7.38 33.43
CA SER A 79 1.80 7.29 33.22
C SER A 79 1.39 7.75 31.83
N ILE A 80 0.36 7.08 31.23
CA ILE A 80 -0.24 7.50 29.96
C ILE A 80 -1.25 8.61 30.21
N LYS A 81 -1.18 9.67 29.41
CA LYS A 81 -2.11 10.81 29.44
C LYS A 81 -2.83 10.90 28.10
N ILE A 82 -4.17 11.04 28.13
CA ILE A 82 -4.95 11.47 26.97
C ILE A 82 -4.72 12.98 26.80
N LEU A 83 -4.36 13.39 25.59
CA LEU A 83 -4.11 14.79 25.25
C LEU A 83 -5.41 15.51 24.90
N GLY A 84 -5.37 16.83 24.84
CA GLY A 84 -6.53 17.69 24.62
C GLY A 84 -7.02 17.77 23.17
N GLY A 85 -6.63 16.85 22.31
CA GLY A 85 -7.00 16.86 20.90
C GLY A 85 -6.82 15.50 20.21
N MET A 86 -7.18 15.44 18.93
CA MET A 86 -7.18 14.23 18.14
C MET A 86 -5.76 13.77 17.79
N ALA A 87 -5.57 12.46 17.63
CA ALA A 87 -4.30 11.88 17.20
C ALA A 87 -3.94 12.34 15.79
N VAL A 88 -2.67 12.66 15.59
CA VAL A 88 -2.10 13.00 14.29
C VAL A 88 -1.44 11.76 13.68
N ALA A 89 -1.70 11.53 12.42
CA ALA A 89 -1.11 10.46 11.63
C ALA A 89 -0.48 10.99 10.34
N ALA A 90 0.51 10.28 9.82
CA ALA A 90 1.01 10.49 8.47
C ALA A 90 0.61 9.31 7.57
N ILE A 91 0.27 9.60 6.32
CA ILE A 91 0.23 8.63 5.24
C ILE A 91 1.53 8.76 4.46
N LEU A 92 2.30 7.68 4.45
CA LEU A 92 3.62 7.68 3.82
C LEU A 92 3.52 7.44 2.31
N PRO A 93 4.41 8.05 1.52
CA PRO A 93 4.56 7.69 0.12
C PRO A 93 5.09 6.25 -0.04
N GLN A 94 5.05 5.74 -1.27
CA GLN A 94 5.65 4.45 -1.60
C GLN A 94 7.17 4.46 -1.30
N GLY A 95 7.71 3.28 -0.98
CA GLY A 95 9.13 3.13 -0.60
C GLY A 95 9.39 3.27 0.90
N TYR A 96 8.36 3.53 1.69
CA TYR A 96 8.43 3.60 3.15
C TYR A 96 7.52 2.56 3.79
N THR A 97 7.98 1.99 4.90
CA THR A 97 7.17 1.05 5.69
C THR A 97 7.05 1.59 7.11
N ARG A 98 5.80 1.80 7.56
CA ARG A 98 5.55 2.19 8.96
C ARG A 98 5.98 1.08 9.92
N THR A 99 6.47 1.48 11.09
CA THR A 99 6.78 0.59 12.20
C THR A 99 5.74 0.67 13.32
N HIS A 100 5.14 1.84 13.52
CA HIS A 100 4.15 2.07 14.56
C HIS A 100 2.92 2.82 14.04
N LEU A 101 1.75 2.42 14.52
CA LEU A 101 0.52 3.19 14.41
C LEU A 101 0.58 4.39 15.38
N PRO A 102 -0.22 5.46 15.17
CA PRO A 102 -0.38 6.51 16.16
C PRO A 102 -0.88 5.96 17.51
N GLY A 103 -0.36 6.47 18.61
CA GLY A 103 -0.93 6.22 19.93
C GLY A 103 -2.20 7.04 20.11
N PHE A 104 -3.33 6.39 20.38
CA PHE A 104 -4.60 7.07 20.63
C PHE A 104 -5.49 6.32 21.63
N HIS A 105 -6.42 7.07 22.21
CA HIS A 105 -7.58 6.58 22.93
C HIS A 105 -8.81 6.79 22.05
N GLN A 106 -9.51 5.72 21.71
CA GLN A 106 -10.73 5.80 20.92
C GLN A 106 -11.92 6.16 21.80
N GLU A 107 -12.72 7.11 21.37
CA GLU A 107 -13.96 7.49 22.03
C GLU A 107 -15.03 6.40 21.87
N ASP A 108 -15.86 6.21 22.88
CA ASP A 108 -16.95 5.25 22.83
C ASP A 108 -17.92 5.61 21.69
N GLY A 109 -18.16 4.64 20.81
CA GLY A 109 -19.03 4.85 19.64
C GLY A 109 -18.36 5.56 18.45
N ALA A 110 -17.07 5.82 18.51
CA ALA A 110 -16.34 6.37 17.37
C ALA A 110 -16.46 5.47 16.13
N ALA A 111 -16.65 6.09 14.97
CA ALA A 111 -16.65 5.37 13.71
C ALA A 111 -15.30 4.71 13.47
N LEU A 112 -15.31 3.51 12.88
CA LEU A 112 -14.08 2.84 12.49
C LEU A 112 -13.38 3.64 11.37
N LEU A 113 -12.07 3.78 11.50
CA LEU A 113 -11.26 4.50 10.53
C LEU A 113 -11.19 3.73 9.21
N PRO A 114 -11.18 4.41 8.05
CA PRO A 114 -10.86 3.80 6.76
C PRO A 114 -9.52 3.07 6.79
N LEU A 115 -9.34 2.09 5.89
CA LEU A 115 -8.10 1.31 5.78
C LEU A 115 -6.97 2.10 5.13
N TYR A 116 -6.35 3.00 5.88
CA TYR A 116 -5.16 3.73 5.46
C TYR A 116 -3.90 3.30 6.24
N GLY A 117 -2.74 3.64 5.69
CA GLY A 117 -1.45 3.36 6.31
C GLY A 117 -1.07 4.34 7.41
N TYR A 118 -1.94 4.59 8.40
CA TYR A 118 -1.70 5.52 9.50
C TYR A 118 -0.37 5.26 10.20
N THR A 119 0.51 6.25 10.21
CA THR A 119 1.85 6.17 10.79
C THR A 119 1.96 7.17 11.93
N ALA A 120 2.56 6.76 13.05
CA ALA A 120 2.81 7.64 14.20
C ALA A 120 3.71 8.81 13.80
N VAL A 121 3.35 10.02 14.27
CA VAL A 121 4.09 11.26 14.05
C VAL A 121 4.52 11.83 15.38
N ALA A 122 5.73 12.39 15.44
CA ALA A 122 6.26 13.04 16.64
C ALA A 122 7.16 14.22 16.27
N VAL A 123 7.43 15.11 17.22
CA VAL A 123 8.50 16.10 17.10
C VAL A 123 9.78 15.55 17.72
N TYR A 124 10.84 15.52 16.96
CA TYR A 124 12.17 15.18 17.42
C TYR A 124 13.18 16.19 16.89
N ARG A 125 14.00 16.74 17.79
CA ARG A 125 14.97 17.82 17.49
C ARG A 125 14.33 19.01 16.74
N GLY A 126 13.11 19.39 17.15
CA GLY A 126 12.37 20.53 16.58
C GLY A 126 11.85 20.33 15.15
N LYS A 127 11.75 19.09 14.67
CA LYS A 127 11.23 18.74 13.35
C LYS A 127 10.23 17.58 13.43
N LEU A 128 9.29 17.54 12.51
CA LEU A 128 8.39 16.41 12.37
C LEU A 128 9.13 15.16 11.91
N HIS A 129 8.87 14.05 12.58
CA HIS A 129 9.37 12.73 12.28
C HIS A 129 8.23 11.73 12.27
N VAL A 130 8.42 10.61 11.58
CA VAL A 130 7.46 9.50 11.49
C VAL A 130 8.10 8.20 11.93
N ALA A 131 7.31 7.33 12.55
CA ALA A 131 7.75 6.01 12.96
C ALA A 131 7.73 5.04 11.76
N ALA A 132 8.80 5.05 10.99
CA ALA A 132 8.92 4.33 9.74
C ALA A 132 10.37 4.00 9.39
N ILE A 133 10.53 3.10 8.42
CA ILE A 133 11.80 2.82 7.75
C ILE A 133 11.67 3.10 6.25
N TYR A 134 12.76 3.55 5.64
CA TYR A 134 12.86 3.70 4.20
C TYR A 134 13.31 2.35 3.62
N THR A 135 12.44 1.70 2.85
CA THR A 135 12.63 0.33 2.38
C THR A 135 13.01 0.23 0.90
N ASP A 136 12.72 1.27 0.10
CA ASP A 136 13.02 1.29 -1.32
C ASP A 136 13.42 2.70 -1.79
N GLU A 137 14.68 2.87 -2.13
CA GLU A 137 15.26 4.15 -2.61
C GLU A 137 14.94 4.46 -4.07
N ASN A 138 14.05 3.72 -4.70
CA ASN A 138 13.76 3.89 -6.11
C ASN A 138 12.97 5.18 -6.38
N LYS A 139 13.60 6.12 -7.07
CA LYS A 139 13.00 7.41 -7.46
C LYS A 139 11.73 7.28 -8.33
N LYS A 140 11.41 6.09 -8.83
CA LYS A 140 10.17 5.85 -9.57
C LYS A 140 8.93 6.10 -8.72
N TRP A 141 9.01 5.91 -7.39
CA TRP A 141 7.93 6.13 -6.43
C TRP A 141 7.79 7.60 -6.00
N ASP A 142 8.77 8.43 -6.28
CA ASP A 142 8.77 9.80 -5.78
C ASP A 142 7.49 10.53 -6.22
N PRO A 143 6.65 10.99 -5.28
CA PRO A 143 5.40 11.68 -5.56
C PRO A 143 5.55 12.94 -6.41
N VAL A 144 6.73 13.56 -6.45
CA VAL A 144 7.01 14.69 -7.36
C VAL A 144 6.75 14.35 -8.83
N ASN A 145 6.79 13.06 -9.18
CA ASN A 145 6.54 12.58 -10.53
C ASN A 145 5.06 12.43 -10.88
N TYR A 146 4.15 12.72 -9.96
CA TYR A 146 2.72 12.45 -10.06
C TYR A 146 1.88 13.70 -9.80
N ASN A 147 0.58 13.61 -10.05
CA ASN A 147 -0.40 14.68 -9.79
C ASN A 147 -0.06 16.03 -10.46
N GLY A 148 0.71 16.01 -11.55
CA GLY A 148 1.04 17.20 -12.31
C GLY A 148 -0.20 17.85 -12.94
N ARG A 149 -0.15 19.18 -13.16
CA ARG A 149 -1.25 19.96 -13.75
C ARG A 149 -1.69 19.45 -15.13
N GLU A 150 -0.79 18.77 -15.86
CA GLU A 150 -1.02 18.17 -17.16
C GLU A 150 -1.80 16.84 -17.11
N LEU A 151 -1.92 16.17 -15.97
CA LEU A 151 -2.52 14.84 -15.85
C LEU A 151 -3.88 14.74 -16.55
N LYS A 152 -4.79 15.69 -16.30
CA LYS A 152 -6.11 15.72 -16.93
C LYS A 152 -6.05 15.78 -18.46
N LYS A 153 -5.06 16.48 -19.02
CA LYS A 153 -4.83 16.57 -20.47
C LYS A 153 -4.28 15.24 -21.00
N LEU A 154 -3.40 14.59 -20.27
CA LEU A 154 -2.81 13.29 -20.63
C LEU A 154 -3.90 12.21 -20.64
N VAL A 155 -4.74 12.15 -19.61
CA VAL A 155 -5.90 11.22 -19.55
C VAL A 155 -6.79 11.38 -20.77
N ARG A 156 -7.21 12.61 -21.09
CA ARG A 156 -8.05 12.91 -22.27
C ARG A 156 -7.38 12.52 -23.58
N ARG A 157 -6.06 12.65 -23.69
CA ARG A 157 -5.30 12.25 -24.88
C ARG A 157 -5.34 10.74 -25.03
N THR A 158 -5.01 9.98 -23.99
CA THR A 158 -5.01 8.52 -24.05
C THR A 158 -6.40 7.95 -24.32
N MET A 159 -7.47 8.53 -23.76
CA MET A 159 -8.86 8.16 -24.09
C MET A 159 -9.20 8.39 -25.59
N LYS A 160 -8.56 9.34 -26.25
CA LYS A 160 -8.72 9.53 -27.70
C LYS A 160 -7.87 8.57 -28.53
N GLU A 161 -6.70 8.19 -28.02
CA GLU A 161 -5.79 7.22 -28.67
C GLU A 161 -6.34 5.78 -28.55
N LEU A 162 -7.06 5.48 -27.47
CA LEU A 162 -7.71 4.19 -27.18
C LEU A 162 -9.23 4.41 -26.94
N PRO A 163 -10.00 4.73 -27.99
CA PRO A 163 -11.41 5.06 -27.85
C PRO A 163 -12.24 3.83 -27.45
N ASN A 164 -13.25 4.04 -26.59
CA ASN A 164 -14.17 3.00 -26.09
C ASN A 164 -13.51 1.87 -25.29
N ASN A 165 -12.27 2.07 -24.81
CA ASN A 165 -11.60 1.12 -23.93
C ASN A 165 -11.98 1.40 -22.47
N ARG A 166 -12.80 0.54 -21.88
CA ARG A 166 -13.33 0.70 -20.51
C ARG A 166 -12.24 0.63 -19.44
N ILE A 167 -11.12 -0.05 -19.70
CA ILE A 167 -9.97 -0.06 -18.78
C ILE A 167 -9.37 1.34 -18.72
N VAL A 168 -9.19 2.00 -19.86
CA VAL A 168 -8.64 3.37 -19.90
C VAL A 168 -9.55 4.36 -19.18
N GLU A 169 -10.87 4.21 -19.33
CA GLU A 169 -11.85 5.04 -18.62
C GLU A 169 -11.75 4.84 -17.10
N GLN A 170 -11.72 3.57 -16.64
CA GLN A 170 -11.58 3.23 -15.22
C GLN A 170 -10.26 3.74 -14.63
N VAL A 171 -9.14 3.48 -15.30
CA VAL A 171 -7.81 3.90 -14.87
C VAL A 171 -7.70 5.45 -14.86
N GLY A 172 -8.37 6.11 -15.81
CA GLY A 172 -8.52 7.57 -15.84
C GLY A 172 -9.26 8.09 -14.62
N ASN A 173 -10.38 7.46 -14.24
CA ASN A 173 -11.12 7.76 -13.02
C ASN A 173 -10.25 7.56 -11.75
N CYS A 174 -9.55 6.42 -11.66
CA CYS A 174 -8.64 6.15 -10.55
C CYS A 174 -7.52 7.21 -10.45
N SER A 175 -7.00 7.67 -11.58
CA SER A 175 -5.94 8.69 -11.63
C SER A 175 -6.42 10.07 -11.15
N LEU A 176 -7.62 10.47 -11.54
CA LEU A 176 -8.12 11.83 -11.32
C LEU A 176 -8.88 12.01 -10.00
N ASN A 177 -9.57 10.96 -9.54
CA ASN A 177 -10.45 11.04 -8.38
C ASN A 177 -9.86 10.35 -7.14
N TYR A 178 -9.11 9.26 -7.33
CA TYR A 178 -8.44 8.56 -6.22
C TYR A 178 -6.95 8.86 -6.13
N HIS A 179 -6.40 9.67 -7.07
CA HIS A 179 -4.97 10.00 -7.15
C HIS A 179 -4.05 8.77 -7.15
N CYS A 180 -4.52 7.64 -7.68
CA CYS A 180 -3.79 6.38 -7.73
C CYS A 180 -2.54 6.51 -8.60
N LEU A 181 -1.36 6.38 -7.99
CA LEU A 181 -0.07 6.56 -8.68
C LEU A 181 0.15 5.50 -9.76
N THR A 182 -0.20 4.24 -9.49
CA THR A 182 -0.12 3.15 -10.49
C THR A 182 -1.00 3.43 -11.70
N ALA A 183 -2.20 3.98 -11.49
CA ALA A 183 -3.09 4.38 -12.59
C ALA A 183 -2.51 5.53 -13.41
N GLN A 184 -1.85 6.49 -12.77
CA GLN A 184 -1.22 7.63 -13.45
C GLN A 184 -0.08 7.22 -14.38
N ASN A 185 0.60 6.10 -14.10
CA ASN A 185 1.71 5.61 -14.92
C ASN A 185 1.30 5.32 -16.38
N LEU A 186 0.06 4.89 -16.64
CA LEU A 186 -0.43 4.74 -18.01
C LEU A 186 -0.36 6.06 -18.77
N PHE A 187 -0.80 7.14 -18.16
CA PHE A 187 -0.93 8.46 -18.78
C PHE A 187 0.40 9.20 -18.87
N TYR A 188 1.26 9.02 -17.87
CA TYR A 188 2.65 9.52 -17.88
C TYR A 188 3.58 8.65 -18.73
N ARG A 189 3.13 7.49 -19.23
CA ARG A 189 3.93 6.52 -20.01
C ARG A 189 5.14 6.04 -19.21
N ARG A 190 4.91 5.71 -17.96
CA ARG A 190 5.93 5.27 -17.01
C ARG A 190 5.74 3.79 -16.70
N TRP A 191 6.74 3.20 -16.18
CA TRP A 191 6.99 1.80 -15.84
C TRP A 191 5.75 0.91 -15.57
N GLU A 192 5.08 0.92 -14.41
CA GLU A 192 4.00 -0.02 -14.11
C GLU A 192 2.61 0.58 -14.33
N CYS A 193 1.83 -0.07 -15.17
CA CYS A 193 0.42 0.25 -15.44
C CYS A 193 -0.50 -0.83 -14.88
N GLY A 194 -1.50 -0.46 -14.09
CA GLY A 194 -2.57 -1.36 -13.65
C GLY A 194 -3.58 -1.63 -14.76
N VAL A 195 -3.92 -2.91 -14.96
CA VAL A 195 -4.92 -3.37 -15.94
C VAL A 195 -5.98 -4.19 -15.18
N PRO A 196 -7.03 -3.55 -14.64
CA PRO A 196 -8.07 -4.26 -13.89
C PRO A 196 -8.93 -5.13 -14.80
N THR A 197 -9.23 -6.37 -14.39
CA THR A 197 -9.82 -7.41 -15.23
C THR A 197 -11.03 -8.13 -14.63
N SER A 198 -11.12 -8.19 -13.29
CA SER A 198 -12.16 -8.99 -12.61
C SER A 198 -12.99 -8.20 -11.61
N PRO A 199 -14.32 -8.13 -11.79
CA PRO A 199 -15.21 -7.56 -10.77
C PRO A 199 -15.50 -8.52 -9.61
N VAL A 200 -15.13 -9.80 -9.72
CA VAL A 200 -15.45 -10.85 -8.75
C VAL A 200 -14.19 -11.38 -8.06
N CYS A 201 -14.38 -11.95 -6.87
CA CYS A 201 -13.31 -12.58 -6.10
C CYS A 201 -13.82 -13.87 -5.45
N ASN A 202 -12.94 -14.85 -5.28
CA ASN A 202 -13.19 -16.12 -4.60
C ASN A 202 -12.74 -16.13 -3.13
N ALA A 203 -12.41 -14.94 -2.60
CA ALA A 203 -12.09 -14.73 -1.19
C ALA A 203 -12.90 -13.57 -0.61
N ASN A 204 -13.02 -13.53 0.71
CA ASN A 204 -13.72 -12.50 1.48
C ASN A 204 -12.82 -11.97 2.61
N CYS A 205 -11.66 -11.44 2.20
CA CYS A 205 -10.59 -11.03 3.12
C CYS A 205 -11.06 -9.96 4.11
N LEU A 206 -10.63 -10.07 5.37
CA LEU A 206 -10.93 -9.08 6.41
C LEU A 206 -10.43 -7.68 6.06
N GLY A 207 -9.26 -7.55 5.43
CA GLY A 207 -8.65 -6.28 5.01
C GLY A 207 -8.76 -6.03 3.50
N CYS A 208 -9.88 -6.37 2.85
CA CYS A 208 -10.04 -6.13 1.42
C CYS A 208 -10.10 -4.62 1.13
N ILE A 209 -9.22 -4.12 0.24
CA ILE A 209 -9.15 -2.70 -0.10
C ILE A 209 -10.13 -2.27 -1.19
N SER A 210 -10.74 -3.20 -1.92
CA SER A 210 -11.68 -2.88 -3.01
C SER A 210 -13.15 -3.17 -2.67
N LEU A 211 -13.40 -4.04 -1.69
CA LEU A 211 -14.76 -4.39 -1.26
C LEU A 211 -14.71 -4.90 0.19
N GLN A 212 -15.00 -4.02 1.13
CA GLN A 212 -15.15 -4.44 2.52
C GLN A 212 -16.40 -5.28 2.70
N SER A 213 -16.21 -6.49 3.20
CA SER A 213 -17.30 -7.39 3.54
C SER A 213 -17.93 -7.10 4.91
N SER A 214 -17.22 -6.35 5.75
CA SER A 214 -17.71 -5.88 7.04
C SER A 214 -18.20 -4.44 6.93
N GLU A 215 -19.24 -4.10 7.65
CA GLU A 215 -19.75 -2.72 7.76
C GLU A 215 -18.78 -1.79 8.53
N CYS A 216 -17.62 -2.32 8.94
CA CYS A 216 -16.75 -1.66 9.89
C CYS A 216 -15.99 -0.45 9.30
N CYS A 217 -15.56 -0.50 8.05
CA CYS A 217 -14.88 0.63 7.42
C CYS A 217 -15.11 0.68 5.90
N PRO A 218 -15.15 1.87 5.29
CA PRO A 218 -15.30 1.98 3.86
C PRO A 218 -14.04 1.50 3.13
N SER A 219 -14.21 0.95 1.94
CA SER A 219 -13.09 0.65 1.05
C SER A 219 -12.47 1.95 0.53
N PRO A 220 -11.13 2.08 0.48
CA PRO A 220 -10.46 3.29 0.00
C PRO A 220 -10.67 3.56 -1.49
N GLN A 221 -11.09 2.56 -2.25
CA GLN A 221 -11.42 2.68 -3.68
C GLN A 221 -12.49 1.66 -4.07
N GLU A 222 -13.25 1.98 -5.13
CA GLU A 222 -14.28 1.09 -5.62
C GLU A 222 -13.71 0.00 -6.53
N ARG A 223 -14.28 -1.21 -6.41
CA ARG A 223 -14.02 -2.32 -7.33
C ARG A 223 -14.70 -2.05 -8.68
N ILE A 224 -14.02 -2.43 -9.78
CA ILE A 224 -14.61 -2.37 -11.11
C ILE A 224 -15.92 -3.16 -11.17
N ARG A 225 -16.86 -2.68 -12.00
CA ARG A 225 -18.20 -3.27 -12.16
C ARG A 225 -18.41 -3.92 -13.53
N PHE A 226 -17.35 -4.08 -14.31
CA PHE A 226 -17.37 -4.68 -15.63
C PHE A 226 -16.26 -5.71 -15.79
N SER A 227 -16.39 -6.57 -16.77
CA SER A 227 -15.34 -7.48 -17.19
C SER A 227 -14.83 -7.02 -18.57
N PRO A 228 -13.56 -6.61 -18.70
CA PRO A 228 -13.01 -6.20 -19.99
C PRO A 228 -12.90 -7.39 -20.95
N THR A 229 -12.86 -7.10 -22.23
CA THR A 229 -12.56 -8.09 -23.28
C THR A 229 -11.05 -8.31 -23.39
N ALA A 230 -10.65 -9.39 -24.05
CA ALA A 230 -9.24 -9.64 -24.36
C ALA A 230 -8.63 -8.56 -25.27
N ASP A 231 -9.44 -7.94 -26.12
CA ASP A 231 -9.00 -6.83 -26.97
C ASP A 231 -8.73 -5.56 -26.17
N GLU A 232 -9.62 -5.19 -25.23
CA GLU A 232 -9.37 -4.05 -24.33
C GLU A 232 -8.09 -4.24 -23.51
N ILE A 233 -7.83 -5.45 -23.02
CA ILE A 233 -6.59 -5.80 -22.31
C ILE A 233 -5.38 -5.65 -23.24
N ALA A 234 -5.46 -6.19 -24.46
CA ALA A 234 -4.39 -6.14 -25.42
C ALA A 234 -4.06 -4.72 -25.88
N GLU A 235 -5.06 -3.90 -26.16
CA GLU A 235 -4.88 -2.50 -26.55
C GLU A 235 -4.09 -1.71 -25.50
N VAL A 236 -4.48 -1.79 -24.22
CA VAL A 236 -3.76 -1.12 -23.14
C VAL A 236 -2.36 -1.67 -22.96
N GLY A 237 -2.20 -3.00 -22.98
CA GLY A 237 -0.91 -3.66 -22.85
C GLY A 237 0.06 -3.30 -23.97
N ILE A 238 -0.36 -3.36 -25.21
CA ILE A 238 0.45 -2.97 -26.40
C ILE A 238 0.82 -1.51 -26.31
N TYR A 239 -0.15 -0.63 -26.03
CA TYR A 239 0.07 0.81 -25.90
C TYR A 239 1.13 1.11 -24.86
N HIS A 240 0.98 0.55 -23.65
CA HIS A 240 1.89 0.84 -22.55
C HIS A 240 3.28 0.24 -22.78
N LEU A 241 3.38 -1.05 -23.08
CA LEU A 241 4.66 -1.75 -23.23
C LEU A 241 5.47 -1.28 -24.45
N SER A 242 4.81 -0.73 -25.49
CA SER A 242 5.52 -0.18 -26.65
C SER A 242 6.25 1.12 -26.36
N ILE A 243 5.79 1.90 -25.36
CA ILE A 243 6.22 3.28 -25.14
C ILE A 243 6.96 3.45 -23.81
N ALA A 244 6.44 2.83 -22.72
CA ALA A 244 6.97 3.03 -21.39
C ALA A 244 8.39 2.45 -21.25
N PRO A 245 9.38 3.23 -20.76
CA PRO A 245 10.66 2.65 -20.34
C PRO A 245 10.44 1.65 -19.21
N ASP A 246 11.10 0.49 -19.29
CA ASP A 246 10.93 -0.60 -18.32
C ASP A 246 9.45 -0.93 -18.04
N GLY A 247 8.63 -0.94 -19.11
CA GLY A 247 7.19 -1.08 -19.00
C GLY A 247 6.77 -2.39 -18.33
N ILE A 248 5.80 -2.28 -17.42
CA ILE A 248 5.13 -3.41 -16.77
C ILE A 248 3.62 -3.18 -16.91
N ILE A 249 2.88 -4.20 -17.34
CA ILE A 249 1.44 -4.24 -17.10
C ILE A 249 1.16 -5.19 -15.95
N SER A 250 0.23 -4.82 -15.09
CA SER A 250 -0.02 -5.52 -13.84
C SER A 250 -1.51 -5.75 -13.62
N PHE A 251 -1.93 -7.01 -13.59
CA PHE A 251 -3.26 -7.43 -13.19
C PHE A 251 -3.34 -7.53 -11.67
N GLY A 252 -4.54 -7.55 -11.09
CA GLY A 252 -4.73 -7.73 -9.65
C GLY A 252 -4.42 -6.49 -8.82
N GLN A 253 -4.82 -5.33 -9.32
CA GLN A 253 -4.69 -4.07 -8.59
C GLN A 253 -5.82 -3.90 -7.57
N GLY A 254 -5.65 -2.98 -6.61
CA GLY A 254 -6.62 -2.74 -5.55
C GLY A 254 -8.02 -2.29 -5.98
N CYS A 255 -8.23 -1.99 -7.26
CA CYS A 255 -9.53 -1.61 -7.82
C CYS A 255 -10.28 -2.78 -8.48
N GLU A 256 -9.84 -4.02 -8.31
CA GLU A 256 -10.50 -5.20 -8.87
C GLU A 256 -10.63 -6.34 -7.83
N GLY A 257 -11.28 -7.43 -8.24
CA GLY A 257 -11.34 -8.68 -7.49
C GLY A 257 -10.12 -9.56 -7.75
N GLU A 258 -10.37 -10.86 -7.95
CA GLU A 258 -9.30 -11.83 -8.24
C GLU A 258 -9.10 -12.00 -9.76
N PRO A 259 -7.96 -11.61 -10.32
CA PRO A 259 -7.72 -11.67 -11.77
C PRO A 259 -7.71 -13.10 -12.32
N SER A 260 -7.29 -14.11 -11.57
CA SER A 260 -7.26 -15.50 -12.04
C SER A 260 -8.66 -16.03 -12.44
N LEU A 261 -9.73 -15.43 -11.92
CA LEU A 261 -11.10 -15.74 -12.33
C LEU A 261 -11.47 -15.21 -13.73
N ALA A 262 -10.65 -14.32 -14.28
CA ALA A 262 -10.76 -13.81 -15.65
C ALA A 262 -9.73 -14.45 -16.60
N ALA A 263 -9.21 -15.64 -16.26
CA ALA A 263 -8.05 -16.26 -16.89
C ALA A 263 -8.14 -16.38 -18.39
N ASP A 264 -9.30 -16.75 -18.95
CA ASP A 264 -9.45 -16.91 -20.40
C ASP A 264 -9.20 -15.60 -21.15
N ARG A 265 -9.77 -14.49 -20.66
CA ARG A 265 -9.60 -13.16 -21.25
C ARG A 265 -8.20 -12.62 -21.07
N ILE A 266 -7.61 -12.83 -19.88
CA ILE A 266 -6.23 -12.43 -19.60
C ILE A 266 -5.26 -13.20 -20.48
N ALA A 267 -5.39 -14.53 -20.56
CA ALA A 267 -4.52 -15.37 -21.38
C ALA A 267 -4.60 -15.02 -22.88
N GLU A 268 -5.79 -14.77 -23.39
CA GLU A 268 -5.96 -14.30 -24.76
C GLU A 268 -5.34 -12.90 -24.96
N GLY A 269 -5.57 -11.98 -24.02
CA GLY A 269 -4.98 -10.65 -24.04
C GLY A 269 -3.44 -10.69 -24.04
N ILE A 270 -2.83 -11.52 -23.20
CA ILE A 270 -1.38 -11.73 -23.15
C ILE A 270 -0.85 -12.23 -24.49
N ARG A 271 -1.49 -13.23 -25.08
CA ARG A 271 -1.06 -13.75 -26.42
C ARG A 271 -1.13 -12.66 -27.48
N LYS A 272 -2.19 -11.85 -27.50
CA LYS A 272 -2.31 -10.70 -28.42
C LYS A 272 -1.23 -9.66 -28.19
N ILE A 273 -0.90 -9.34 -26.93
CA ILE A 273 0.20 -8.43 -26.59
C ILE A 273 1.53 -8.98 -27.10
N ARG A 274 1.85 -10.23 -26.80
CA ARG A 274 3.13 -10.87 -27.15
C ARG A 274 3.28 -11.11 -28.65
N ALA A 275 2.18 -11.20 -29.39
CA ALA A 275 2.20 -11.23 -30.86
C ALA A 275 2.66 -9.90 -31.48
N VAL A 276 2.53 -8.78 -30.76
CA VAL A 276 2.91 -7.43 -31.24
C VAL A 276 4.24 -6.97 -30.64
N THR A 277 4.48 -7.24 -29.35
CA THR A 277 5.69 -6.77 -28.65
C THR A 277 6.21 -7.78 -27.65
N ALA A 278 7.53 -8.01 -27.67
CA ALA A 278 8.25 -8.77 -26.64
C ALA A 278 8.77 -7.87 -25.51
N ARG A 279 8.55 -6.53 -25.58
CA ARG A 279 9.05 -5.58 -24.59
C ARG A 279 8.28 -5.66 -23.28
N GLY A 280 8.98 -5.30 -22.21
CA GLY A 280 8.42 -5.13 -20.88
C GLY A 280 7.98 -6.43 -20.22
N GLN A 281 7.39 -6.30 -19.05
CA GLN A 281 6.95 -7.42 -18.21
C GLN A 281 5.43 -7.46 -18.07
N ILE A 282 4.90 -8.68 -17.95
CA ILE A 282 3.50 -8.93 -17.61
C ILE A 282 3.46 -9.54 -16.22
N ASN A 283 2.92 -8.79 -15.26
CA ASN A 283 2.81 -9.17 -13.86
C ASN A 283 1.36 -9.44 -13.47
N MET A 284 1.18 -10.29 -12.48
CA MET A 284 -0.12 -10.48 -11.84
C MET A 284 0.03 -10.53 -10.32
N ASN A 285 -0.79 -9.74 -9.62
CA ASN A 285 -1.02 -9.88 -8.19
C ASN A 285 -2.27 -10.74 -8.01
N SER A 286 -2.21 -11.77 -7.18
CA SER A 286 -3.29 -12.75 -7.06
C SER A 286 -3.33 -13.34 -5.65
N ASN A 287 -4.49 -13.85 -5.26
CA ASN A 287 -4.58 -14.77 -4.12
C ASN A 287 -4.15 -16.20 -4.49
N ALA A 288 -3.95 -16.47 -5.78
CA ALA A 288 -3.50 -17.74 -6.35
C ALA A 288 -4.39 -18.96 -5.99
N GLY A 289 -5.62 -18.72 -5.54
CA GLY A 289 -6.54 -19.78 -5.07
C GLY A 289 -7.27 -20.55 -6.17
N PHE A 290 -7.06 -20.17 -7.44
CA PHE A 290 -7.64 -20.84 -8.61
C PHE A 290 -6.54 -21.40 -9.53
N PRO A 291 -6.00 -22.60 -9.25
CA PRO A 291 -4.88 -23.17 -10.00
C PRO A 291 -5.09 -23.25 -11.49
N GLU A 292 -6.26 -23.67 -11.94
CA GLU A 292 -6.57 -23.78 -13.38
C GLU A 292 -6.50 -22.43 -14.11
N GLY A 293 -6.92 -21.35 -13.44
CA GLY A 293 -6.79 -19.99 -13.96
C GLY A 293 -5.33 -19.54 -14.02
N ILE A 294 -4.56 -19.81 -12.95
CA ILE A 294 -3.12 -19.50 -12.91
C ILE A 294 -2.36 -20.23 -14.02
N LYS A 295 -2.59 -21.55 -14.20
CA LYS A 295 -1.96 -22.35 -15.26
C LYS A 295 -2.18 -21.74 -16.63
N LYS A 296 -3.43 -21.40 -16.97
CA LYS A 296 -3.78 -20.77 -18.27
C LYS A 296 -3.03 -19.46 -18.51
N ILE A 297 -2.89 -18.63 -17.47
CA ILE A 297 -2.24 -17.33 -17.56
C ILE A 297 -0.72 -17.49 -17.67
N VAL A 298 -0.14 -18.41 -16.92
CA VAL A 298 1.29 -18.79 -17.00
C VAL A 298 1.62 -19.30 -18.40
N ASP A 299 0.82 -20.23 -18.95
CA ASP A 299 1.00 -20.79 -20.30
C ASP A 299 0.84 -19.75 -21.41
N ALA A 300 0.14 -18.65 -21.13
CA ALA A 300 0.01 -17.55 -22.08
C ALA A 300 1.22 -16.61 -22.11
N GLY A 301 2.14 -16.71 -21.15
CA GLY A 301 3.37 -15.91 -21.08
C GLY A 301 3.38 -14.86 -20.00
N LEU A 302 2.90 -15.20 -18.80
CA LEU A 302 3.08 -14.38 -17.59
C LEU A 302 4.56 -14.39 -17.20
N ASP A 303 5.14 -13.22 -16.90
CA ASP A 303 6.55 -13.11 -16.49
C ASP A 303 6.71 -13.16 -14.97
N SER A 304 5.78 -12.58 -14.22
CA SER A 304 5.84 -12.55 -12.76
C SER A 304 4.49 -12.70 -12.09
N LEU A 305 4.49 -13.39 -10.95
CA LEU A 305 3.33 -13.62 -10.09
C LEU A 305 3.65 -13.20 -8.67
N ARG A 306 2.92 -12.20 -8.16
CA ARG A 306 2.98 -11.79 -6.76
C ARG A 306 1.77 -12.32 -6.02
N VAL A 307 2.00 -13.15 -4.99
CA VAL A 307 0.91 -13.76 -4.24
C VAL A 307 0.77 -13.14 -2.86
N SER A 308 -0.42 -12.62 -2.58
CA SER A 308 -0.76 -12.12 -1.24
C SER A 308 -1.08 -13.27 -0.32
N ILE A 309 -0.34 -13.40 0.78
CA ILE A 309 -0.48 -14.49 1.73
C ILE A 309 -0.13 -14.01 3.14
N ILE A 310 -0.99 -14.32 4.12
CA ILE A 310 -0.79 -13.92 5.51
C ILE A 310 -0.11 -15.00 6.34
N SER A 311 -0.36 -16.26 6.02
CA SER A 311 0.11 -17.42 6.80
C SER A 311 0.34 -18.64 5.93
N ALA A 312 1.31 -19.46 6.31
CA ALA A 312 1.56 -20.79 5.75
C ALA A 312 0.75 -21.90 6.47
N ARG A 313 -0.08 -21.55 7.48
CA ARG A 313 -0.98 -22.44 8.23
C ARG A 313 -2.39 -22.29 7.71
N ASP A 314 -3.07 -23.41 7.47
CA ASP A 314 -4.46 -23.42 6.96
C ASP A 314 -5.40 -22.63 7.86
N GLU A 315 -5.34 -22.84 9.18
CA GLU A 315 -6.21 -22.18 10.17
C GLU A 315 -6.09 -20.64 10.12
N SER A 316 -4.87 -20.11 10.16
CA SER A 316 -4.62 -18.67 10.12
C SER A 316 -4.94 -18.06 8.75
N TYR A 317 -4.67 -18.83 7.68
CA TYR A 317 -5.03 -18.45 6.31
C TYR A 317 -6.54 -18.30 6.15
N ASP A 318 -7.30 -19.31 6.55
CA ASP A 318 -8.76 -19.35 6.42
C ASP A 318 -9.43 -18.28 7.29
N ALA A 319 -8.91 -18.03 8.50
CA ALA A 319 -9.43 -16.99 9.39
C ALA A 319 -9.38 -15.60 8.74
N TYR A 320 -8.35 -15.30 7.96
CA TYR A 320 -8.18 -14.00 7.31
C TYR A 320 -8.86 -13.92 5.94
N TYR A 321 -8.58 -14.89 5.04
CA TYR A 321 -9.06 -14.83 3.67
C TYR A 321 -10.52 -15.25 3.51
N ARG A 322 -11.05 -16.10 4.39
CA ARG A 322 -12.42 -16.63 4.30
C ARG A 322 -12.74 -17.10 2.88
N ALA A 323 -11.77 -17.78 2.27
CA ALA A 323 -11.79 -18.15 0.87
C ALA A 323 -12.68 -19.36 0.58
N SER A 324 -13.14 -19.48 -0.66
CA SER A 324 -13.87 -20.66 -1.15
C SER A 324 -12.95 -21.79 -1.60
N TYR A 325 -11.65 -21.71 -1.31
CA TYR A 325 -10.62 -22.66 -1.70
C TYR A 325 -9.61 -22.87 -0.54
N PRO A 326 -8.95 -24.03 -0.46
CA PRO A 326 -7.94 -24.31 0.56
C PRO A 326 -6.56 -23.72 0.20
N LEU A 327 -5.70 -23.52 1.20
CA LEU A 327 -4.32 -23.07 1.01
C LEU A 327 -3.50 -24.00 0.09
N SER A 328 -3.86 -25.28 -0.02
CA SER A 328 -3.21 -26.22 -0.94
C SER A 328 -3.31 -25.79 -2.42
N ASN A 329 -4.40 -25.11 -2.81
CA ASN A 329 -4.55 -24.55 -4.15
C ASN A 329 -3.51 -23.45 -4.43
N VAL A 330 -3.25 -22.61 -3.42
CA VAL A 330 -2.20 -21.58 -3.53
C VAL A 330 -0.83 -22.23 -3.74
N LYS A 331 -0.52 -23.26 -2.94
CA LYS A 331 0.74 -24.01 -3.08
C LYS A 331 0.88 -24.69 -4.45
N GLU A 332 -0.22 -25.20 -5.01
CA GLU A 332 -0.25 -25.78 -6.37
C GLU A 332 0.03 -24.72 -7.43
N SER A 333 -0.64 -23.58 -7.34
CA SER A 333 -0.44 -22.45 -8.25
C SER A 333 1.00 -21.92 -8.25
N LEU A 334 1.58 -21.76 -7.06
CA LEU A 334 2.97 -21.31 -6.90
C LEU A 334 3.95 -22.32 -7.51
N ARG A 335 3.76 -23.61 -7.25
CA ARG A 335 4.62 -24.66 -7.81
C ARG A 335 4.57 -24.64 -9.33
N TYR A 336 3.37 -24.59 -9.91
CA TYR A 336 3.21 -24.53 -11.36
C TYR A 336 3.95 -23.33 -11.95
N ALA A 337 3.77 -22.15 -11.38
CA ALA A 337 4.43 -20.94 -11.85
C ALA A 337 5.96 -21.06 -11.80
N LEU A 338 6.51 -21.55 -10.67
CA LEU A 338 7.95 -21.79 -10.50
C LEU A 338 8.49 -22.81 -11.52
N ASP A 339 7.80 -23.93 -11.72
CA ASP A 339 8.19 -24.99 -12.65
C ASP A 339 8.20 -24.51 -14.12
N HIS A 340 7.44 -23.43 -14.41
CA HIS A 340 7.38 -22.79 -15.74
C HIS A 340 8.22 -21.51 -15.86
N GLY A 341 9.12 -21.26 -14.90
CA GLY A 341 10.07 -20.16 -14.96
C GLY A 341 9.50 -18.76 -14.69
N VAL A 342 8.27 -18.69 -14.17
CA VAL A 342 7.67 -17.41 -13.75
C VAL A 342 8.37 -16.94 -12.47
N TYR A 343 8.72 -15.65 -12.42
CA TYR A 343 9.24 -15.04 -11.21
C TYR A 343 8.12 -14.96 -10.15
N VAL A 344 8.28 -15.66 -9.03
CA VAL A 344 7.26 -15.72 -7.97
C VAL A 344 7.74 -14.99 -6.73
N SER A 345 6.95 -14.02 -6.28
CA SER A 345 7.17 -13.31 -5.01
C SER A 345 5.95 -13.37 -4.11
N LEU A 346 6.18 -13.32 -2.79
CA LEU A 346 5.10 -13.28 -1.80
C LEU A 346 4.96 -11.88 -1.22
N ASN A 347 3.73 -11.41 -1.15
CA ASN A 347 3.37 -10.22 -0.41
C ASN A 347 2.83 -10.65 0.96
N LEU A 348 3.70 -10.63 1.97
CA LEU A 348 3.37 -11.05 3.33
C LEU A 348 2.72 -9.89 4.08
N LEU A 349 1.53 -10.14 4.61
CA LEU A 349 0.87 -9.21 5.51
C LEU A 349 1.34 -9.48 6.94
N HIS A 350 1.94 -8.47 7.57
CA HIS A 350 2.50 -8.59 8.91
C HIS A 350 1.56 -7.97 9.96
N PHE A 351 1.16 -8.80 10.93
CA PHE A 351 0.43 -8.37 12.13
C PHE A 351 1.24 -8.77 13.36
N PRO A 352 1.86 -7.79 14.07
CA PRO A 352 2.58 -8.05 15.32
C PRO A 352 1.71 -8.78 16.34
N GLY A 353 2.27 -9.83 16.97
CA GLY A 353 1.56 -10.68 17.91
C GLY A 353 0.68 -11.76 17.28
N PHE A 354 0.55 -11.78 15.96
CA PHE A 354 -0.19 -12.82 15.22
C PHE A 354 0.71 -13.56 14.22
N THR A 355 1.25 -12.87 13.23
CA THR A 355 2.04 -13.47 12.15
C THR A 355 3.48 -13.77 12.54
N ASP A 356 3.97 -13.23 13.64
CA ASP A 356 5.32 -13.41 14.22
C ASP A 356 5.37 -14.47 15.34
N ARG A 357 4.27 -15.18 15.61
CA ARG A 357 4.23 -16.27 16.58
C ARG A 357 5.14 -17.42 16.14
N ALA A 358 5.66 -18.19 17.10
CA ALA A 358 6.61 -19.27 16.86
C ALA A 358 6.09 -20.32 15.87
N GLU A 359 4.82 -20.70 15.97
CA GLU A 359 4.15 -21.64 15.08
C GLU A 359 4.00 -21.10 13.64
N GLU A 360 3.76 -19.80 13.47
CA GLU A 360 3.71 -19.15 12.15
C GLU A 360 5.09 -19.16 11.49
N LEU A 361 6.13 -18.79 12.25
CA LEU A 361 7.51 -18.79 11.75
C LEU A 361 7.99 -20.21 11.41
N ALA A 362 7.58 -21.22 12.18
CA ALA A 362 7.88 -22.63 11.89
C ALA A 362 7.20 -23.09 10.60
N ALA A 363 5.92 -22.71 10.38
CA ALA A 363 5.18 -23.03 9.17
C ALA A 363 5.82 -22.37 7.94
N TRP A 364 6.24 -21.10 8.03
CA TRP A 364 6.94 -20.40 6.96
C TRP A 364 8.26 -21.07 6.59
N ARG A 365 9.05 -21.52 7.57
CA ARG A 365 10.29 -22.28 7.29
C ARG A 365 10.00 -23.55 6.48
N GLY A 366 8.91 -24.27 6.79
CA GLY A 366 8.47 -25.44 6.03
C GLY A 366 8.03 -25.08 4.62
N PHE A 367 7.27 -23.99 4.49
CA PHE A 367 6.77 -23.48 3.21
C PHE A 367 7.91 -23.13 2.26
N PHE A 368 8.89 -22.33 2.71
CA PHE A 368 10.04 -21.91 1.87
C PHE A 368 10.98 -23.04 1.49
N ARG A 369 11.06 -24.11 2.31
CA ARG A 369 11.81 -25.32 1.93
C ARG A 369 11.12 -26.10 0.80
N ALA A 370 9.80 -26.07 0.77
CA ALA A 370 9.01 -26.78 -0.21
C ALA A 370 8.79 -25.98 -1.52
N LEU A 371 8.81 -24.66 -1.42
CA LEU A 371 8.57 -23.72 -2.51
C LEU A 371 9.62 -22.60 -2.44
N PRO A 372 10.67 -22.66 -3.28
CA PRO A 372 11.74 -21.68 -3.28
C PRO A 372 11.31 -20.40 -4.00
N VAL A 373 10.40 -19.66 -3.39
CA VAL A 373 9.95 -18.33 -3.83
C VAL A 373 10.93 -17.25 -3.40
N GLN A 374 10.92 -16.12 -4.07
CA GLN A 374 11.77 -14.97 -3.79
C GLN A 374 11.06 -13.89 -2.97
#